data_a0eb8a2633d311b2ba1294c03d769b93
#
_entry.id   a0eb8a2633d311b2ba1294c03d769b93
#
_cell.length_a   1.000
_cell.length_b   1.000
_cell.length_c   1.000
_cell.angle_alpha   90.00
_cell.angle_beta   90.00
_cell.angle_gamma   90.00
#
_symmetry.space_group_name_H-M   'P 1'
#
loop_
_entity.id
_entity.type
_entity.pdbx_description
1 polymer ?
#
loop_
_entity_poly.entity_id
_entity_poly.type
_entity_poly.pdbx_seq_one_letter_code
_entity_poly.pdbx_strand_id
1 'polypeptide(L)'
;MGYQPDYIVVGMDASFYRCKQILIIDDCAPVRTSIKAMAQQIGFESIHLARDANEAIAKCHEIPFDFILSDFNLGEGKDGYQLFETLKTRQLLAPLNCFIMVSAENQRQIVHGMIELQPDDYLLKPFTYQRLEERISRAVKSRIALRKIYVSLF
;
A
#
# COMPACT_ATOMS: atom_id res chain seq x y z
N MET A 1 -10.23 -6.13 -34.48
CA MET A 1 -8.87 -6.25 -33.95
C MET A 1 -8.79 -5.53 -32.61
N GLY A 2 -8.84 -6.32 -31.54
CA GLY A 2 -8.70 -5.77 -30.21
C GLY A 2 -7.25 -5.37 -29.97
N TYR A 3 -7.00 -4.10 -29.83
CA TYR A 3 -5.74 -3.62 -29.28
C TYR A 3 -5.68 -4.05 -27.82
N GLN A 4 -4.95 -5.10 -27.56
CA GLN A 4 -4.62 -5.46 -26.18
C GLN A 4 -3.39 -4.65 -25.79
N PRO A 5 -3.50 -3.78 -24.82
CA PRO A 5 -2.33 -3.07 -24.35
C PRO A 5 -1.46 -4.03 -23.54
N ASP A 6 -0.58 -4.71 -24.24
CA ASP A 6 0.35 -5.68 -23.64
C ASP A 6 1.23 -5.07 -22.55
N TYR A 7 1.33 -3.74 -22.51
CA TYR A 7 2.08 -3.04 -21.47
C TYR A 7 1.51 -3.23 -20.07
N ILE A 8 0.23 -3.60 -19.95
CA ILE A 8 -0.39 -3.83 -18.61
C ILE A 8 0.09 -5.16 -18.03
N VAL A 9 0.46 -6.11 -18.87
CA VAL A 9 0.89 -7.45 -18.45
C VAL A 9 2.40 -7.49 -18.19
N VAL A 10 3.17 -6.66 -18.87
CA VAL A 10 4.64 -6.72 -18.86
C VAL A 10 5.28 -5.63 -18.00
N GLY A 11 4.51 -4.63 -17.58
CA GLY A 11 5.08 -3.40 -17.03
C GLY A 11 5.49 -3.39 -15.58
N MET A 12 5.29 -4.49 -14.83
CA MET A 12 5.57 -4.49 -13.38
C MET A 12 6.72 -5.41 -13.02
N ASP A 13 7.86 -5.17 -13.66
CA ASP A 13 9.12 -5.80 -13.29
C ASP A 13 9.85 -4.95 -12.23
N ALA A 14 11.03 -5.39 -11.83
CA ALA A 14 11.84 -4.70 -10.84
C ALA A 14 12.15 -3.26 -11.22
N SER A 15 12.26 -2.94 -12.52
CA SER A 15 12.56 -1.58 -12.97
C SER A 15 11.39 -0.61 -12.72
N PHE A 16 10.15 -1.09 -12.76
CA PHE A 16 8.98 -0.29 -12.42
C PHE A 16 9.03 0.16 -10.97
N TYR A 17 9.36 -0.76 -10.04
CA TYR A 17 9.36 -0.46 -8.61
C TYR A 17 10.57 0.35 -8.15
N ARG A 18 11.65 0.33 -8.90
CA ARG A 18 12.92 0.97 -8.53
C ARG A 18 12.78 2.46 -8.23
N CYS A 19 11.96 3.17 -9.01
CA CYS A 19 11.74 4.61 -8.85
C CYS A 19 10.52 4.96 -7.99
N LYS A 20 9.86 3.97 -7.40
CA LYS A 20 8.67 4.19 -6.57
C LYS A 20 9.05 4.30 -5.10
N GLN A 21 8.27 5.12 -4.37
CA GLN A 21 8.42 5.34 -2.93
C GLN A 21 7.44 4.44 -2.18
N ILE A 22 7.93 3.66 -1.23
CA ILE A 22 7.09 2.81 -0.38
C ILE A 22 7.32 3.13 1.09
N LEU A 23 6.23 3.20 1.86
CA LEU A 23 6.24 3.35 3.31
C LEU A 23 5.67 2.09 3.95
N ILE A 24 6.42 1.50 4.87
CA ILE A 24 6.04 0.29 5.60
C ILE A 24 5.83 0.67 7.07
N ILE A 25 4.63 0.41 7.59
CA ILE A 25 4.22 0.81 8.93
C ILE A 25 3.83 -0.43 9.73
N ASP A 26 4.59 -0.71 10.79
CA ASP A 26 4.35 -1.83 11.70
C ASP A 26 5.02 -1.50 13.03
N ASP A 27 4.38 -1.80 14.15
CA ASP A 27 4.93 -1.51 15.48
C ASP A 27 6.04 -2.50 15.88
N CYS A 28 6.16 -3.62 15.20
CA CYS A 28 7.14 -4.66 15.47
C CYS A 28 8.37 -4.50 14.57
N ALA A 29 9.52 -4.18 15.15
CA ALA A 29 10.76 -3.94 14.39
C ALA A 29 11.21 -5.13 13.55
N PRO A 30 11.21 -6.39 14.03
CA PRO A 30 11.54 -7.53 13.18
C PRO A 30 10.60 -7.69 11.98
N VAL A 31 9.32 -7.39 12.15
CA VAL A 31 8.35 -7.46 11.05
C VAL A 31 8.64 -6.38 10.01
N ARG A 32 8.90 -5.14 10.44
CA ARG A 32 9.29 -4.06 9.52
C ARG A 32 10.53 -4.45 8.70
N THR A 33 11.53 -4.98 9.35
CA THR A 33 12.78 -5.42 8.69
C THR A 33 12.50 -6.53 7.66
N SER A 34 11.65 -7.48 8.02
CA SER A 34 11.25 -8.57 7.13
C SER A 34 10.52 -8.07 5.90
N ILE A 35 9.55 -7.17 6.08
CA ILE A 35 8.79 -6.59 4.97
C ILE A 35 9.69 -5.73 4.09
N LYS A 36 10.61 -4.97 4.68
CA LYS A 36 11.62 -4.21 3.93
C LYS A 36 12.44 -5.13 3.01
N ALA A 37 12.89 -6.27 3.53
CA ALA A 37 13.65 -7.23 2.73
C ALA A 37 12.81 -7.77 1.55
N MET A 38 11.52 -8.03 1.78
CA MET A 38 10.61 -8.44 0.72
C MET A 38 10.45 -7.35 -0.34
N ALA A 39 10.29 -6.10 0.08
CA ALA A 39 10.18 -4.96 -0.82
C ALA A 39 11.44 -4.78 -1.68
N GLN A 40 12.62 -4.95 -1.08
CA GLN A 40 13.89 -4.93 -1.80
C GLN A 40 13.93 -6.05 -2.85
N GLN A 41 13.47 -7.22 -2.50
CA GLN A 41 13.44 -8.37 -3.42
C GLN A 41 12.50 -8.13 -4.61
N ILE A 42 11.38 -7.41 -4.39
CA ILE A 42 10.46 -7.02 -5.46
C ILE A 42 11.09 -5.99 -6.41
N GLY A 43 11.97 -5.13 -5.91
CA GLY A 43 12.69 -4.16 -6.73
C GLY A 43 12.67 -2.73 -6.20
N PHE A 44 12.03 -2.47 -5.05
CA PHE A 44 12.03 -1.15 -4.45
C PHE A 44 13.43 -0.76 -3.94
N GLU A 45 13.83 0.47 -4.22
CA GLU A 45 15.07 1.05 -3.69
C GLU A 45 14.77 2.14 -2.66
N SER A 46 13.65 2.86 -2.81
CA SER A 46 13.24 3.94 -1.89
C SER A 46 12.23 3.41 -0.89
N ILE A 47 12.71 2.85 0.22
CA ILE A 47 11.90 2.21 1.25
C ILE A 47 12.01 3.00 2.54
N HIS A 48 10.86 3.42 3.08
CA HIS A 48 10.77 4.14 4.34
C HIS A 48 9.98 3.30 5.35
N LEU A 49 10.34 3.44 6.62
CA LEU A 49 9.75 2.67 7.71
C LEU A 49 9.15 3.62 8.74
N ALA A 50 8.02 3.22 9.32
CA ALA A 50 7.40 3.92 10.44
C ALA A 50 6.90 2.89 11.47
N ARG A 51 7.03 3.20 12.74
CA ARG A 51 6.63 2.31 13.83
C ARG A 51 5.20 2.53 14.30
N ASP A 52 4.63 3.71 14.01
CA ASP A 52 3.29 4.09 14.44
C ASP A 52 2.67 5.08 13.47
N ALA A 53 1.41 5.42 13.73
CA ALA A 53 0.66 6.33 12.88
C ALA A 53 1.23 7.75 12.87
N ASN A 54 1.71 8.25 14.01
CA ASN A 54 2.27 9.60 14.10
C ASN A 54 3.53 9.74 13.23
N GLU A 55 4.41 8.77 13.28
CA GLU A 55 5.62 8.75 12.47
C GLU A 55 5.26 8.65 10.98
N ALA A 56 4.28 7.82 10.65
CA ALA A 56 3.79 7.67 9.27
C ALA A 56 3.20 8.98 8.74
N ILE A 57 2.38 9.67 9.51
CA ILE A 57 1.79 10.95 9.14
C ILE A 57 2.89 11.99 8.88
N ALA A 58 3.88 12.07 9.77
CA ALA A 58 5.00 12.98 9.61
C ALA A 58 5.75 12.73 8.30
N LYS A 59 5.99 11.46 7.97
CA LYS A 59 6.67 11.09 6.71
C LYS A 59 5.81 11.40 5.48
N CYS A 60 4.51 11.22 5.57
CA CYS A 60 3.61 11.55 4.45
C CYS A 60 3.52 13.06 4.18
N HIS A 61 3.80 13.92 5.17
CA HIS A 61 3.93 15.35 4.95
C HIS A 61 5.16 15.72 4.11
N GLU A 62 6.22 14.91 4.18
CA GLU A 62 7.48 15.19 3.51
C GLU A 62 7.61 14.48 2.16
N ILE A 63 7.03 13.29 2.03
CA ILE A 63 7.23 12.40 0.88
C ILE A 63 5.88 11.97 0.31
N PRO A 64 5.64 12.15 -0.99
CA PRO A 64 4.46 11.61 -1.66
C PRO A 64 4.69 10.12 -1.98
N PHE A 65 4.24 9.24 -1.11
CA PHE A 65 4.43 7.80 -1.30
C PHE A 65 3.54 7.23 -2.40
N ASP A 66 4.09 6.37 -3.22
CA ASP A 66 3.35 5.60 -4.22
C ASP A 66 2.63 4.40 -3.60
N PHE A 67 3.23 3.82 -2.56
CA PHE A 67 2.69 2.67 -1.84
C PHE A 67 2.82 2.88 -0.35
N ILE A 68 1.76 2.52 0.38
CA ILE A 68 1.77 2.50 1.84
C ILE A 68 1.26 1.13 2.28
N LEU A 69 2.10 0.39 3.01
CA LEU A 69 1.70 -0.83 3.70
C LEU A 69 1.59 -0.55 5.18
N SER A 70 0.41 -0.70 5.75
CA SER A 70 0.20 -0.47 7.17
C SER A 70 -0.41 -1.67 7.85
N ASP A 71 0.22 -2.12 8.94
CA ASP A 71 -0.43 -3.04 9.84
C ASP A 71 -1.69 -2.38 10.40
N PHE A 72 -2.74 -3.17 10.58
CA PHE A 72 -3.95 -2.69 11.22
C PHE A 72 -3.69 -2.33 12.69
N ASN A 73 -2.99 -3.21 13.41
CA ASN A 73 -2.70 -3.01 14.83
C ASN A 73 -1.33 -2.35 14.99
N LEU A 74 -1.33 -1.07 15.36
CA LEU A 74 -0.12 -0.28 15.56
C LEU A 74 0.18 0.00 17.04
N GLY A 75 -0.42 -0.78 17.95
CA GLY A 75 -0.23 -0.59 19.39
C GLY A 75 -1.07 0.55 19.93
N GLU A 76 -0.48 1.37 20.78
CA GLU A 76 -1.17 2.52 21.35
C GLU A 76 -1.33 3.65 20.33
N GLY A 77 -2.40 4.42 20.46
CA GLY A 77 -2.71 5.51 19.55
C GLY A 77 -3.59 5.05 18.38
N LYS A 78 -3.43 5.71 17.23
CA LYS A 78 -4.21 5.38 16.03
C LYS A 78 -3.84 3.99 15.49
N ASP A 79 -4.86 3.23 15.11
CA ASP A 79 -4.66 1.99 14.34
C ASP A 79 -4.47 2.29 12.85
N GLY A 80 -4.26 1.24 12.05
CA GLY A 80 -4.04 1.40 10.62
C GLY A 80 -5.23 2.00 9.88
N TYR A 81 -6.45 1.73 10.32
CA TYR A 81 -7.66 2.31 9.72
C TYR A 81 -7.77 3.80 10.04
N GLN A 82 -7.55 4.18 11.28
CA GLN A 82 -7.55 5.58 11.70
C GLN A 82 -6.44 6.38 11.01
N LEU A 83 -5.29 5.75 10.80
CA LEU A 83 -4.21 6.32 9.99
C LEU A 83 -4.67 6.59 8.56
N PHE A 84 -5.27 5.60 7.92
CA PHE A 84 -5.77 5.73 6.55
C PHE A 84 -6.80 6.85 6.43
N GLU A 85 -7.76 6.90 7.37
CA GLU A 85 -8.76 7.96 7.45
C GLU A 85 -8.11 9.34 7.60
N THR A 86 -7.13 9.47 8.48
CA THR A 86 -6.40 10.72 8.70
C THR A 86 -5.67 11.17 7.44
N LEU A 87 -4.98 10.26 6.77
CA LEU A 87 -4.25 10.58 5.54
C LEU A 87 -5.20 11.05 4.43
N LYS A 88 -6.35 10.43 4.30
CA LYS A 88 -7.39 10.85 3.34
C LYS A 88 -7.97 12.22 3.69
N THR A 89 -8.38 12.40 4.92
CA THR A 89 -8.99 13.65 5.39
C THR A 89 -8.05 14.84 5.24
N ARG A 90 -6.77 14.64 5.52
CA ARG A 90 -5.75 15.69 5.40
C ARG A 90 -5.16 15.81 4.00
N GLN A 91 -5.64 15.01 3.05
CA GLN A 91 -5.15 15.00 1.65
C GLN A 91 -3.64 14.76 1.57
N LEU A 92 -3.14 13.81 2.36
CA LEU A 92 -1.72 13.43 2.39
C LEU A 92 -1.38 12.25 1.50
N LEU A 93 -2.39 11.64 0.85
CA LEU A 93 -2.16 10.55 -0.11
C LEU A 93 -1.94 11.14 -1.50
N ALA A 94 -0.86 10.71 -2.16
CA ALA A 94 -0.63 11.03 -3.55
C ALA A 94 -1.80 10.52 -4.42
N PRO A 95 -2.13 11.19 -5.55
CA PRO A 95 -3.30 10.82 -6.36
C PRO A 95 -3.32 9.36 -6.82
N LEU A 96 -2.15 8.76 -7.04
CA LEU A 96 -2.03 7.37 -7.47
C LEU A 96 -1.50 6.46 -6.36
N ASN A 97 -1.53 6.91 -5.10
CA ASN A 97 -1.12 6.09 -3.98
C ASN A 97 -1.95 4.82 -3.88
N CYS A 98 -1.29 3.71 -3.58
CA CYS A 98 -1.92 2.44 -3.25
C CYS A 98 -1.70 2.17 -1.77
N PHE A 99 -2.79 2.15 -0.99
CA PHE A 99 -2.75 1.85 0.43
C PHE A 99 -3.20 0.40 0.66
N ILE A 100 -2.30 -0.41 1.20
CA ILE A 100 -2.55 -1.83 1.47
C ILE A 100 -2.58 -2.04 2.98
N MET A 101 -3.71 -2.54 3.48
CA MET A 101 -3.87 -2.86 4.89
C MET A 101 -3.38 -4.28 5.16
N VAL A 102 -2.51 -4.43 6.15
CA VAL A 102 -1.96 -5.72 6.57
C VAL A 102 -2.59 -6.10 7.90
N SER A 103 -3.11 -7.31 8.02
CA SER A 103 -3.79 -7.76 9.24
C SER A 103 -3.55 -9.22 9.54
N ALA A 104 -3.75 -9.60 10.81
CA ALA A 104 -3.77 -10.99 11.22
C ALA A 104 -5.13 -11.61 10.87
N GLU A 105 -5.15 -12.93 10.71
CA GLU A 105 -6.33 -13.68 10.26
C GLU A 105 -7.56 -13.51 11.17
N ASN A 106 -7.34 -13.32 12.47
CA ASN A 106 -8.41 -13.17 13.45
C ASN A 106 -9.07 -11.79 13.47
N GLN A 107 -8.68 -10.87 12.59
CA GLN A 107 -9.21 -9.49 12.55
C GLN A 107 -10.22 -9.26 11.44
N ARG A 108 -10.79 -10.33 10.86
CA ARG A 108 -11.79 -10.24 9.78
C ARG A 108 -13.01 -9.39 10.14
N GLN A 109 -13.45 -9.41 11.39
CA GLN A 109 -14.60 -8.62 11.83
C GLN A 109 -14.35 -7.11 11.77
N ILE A 110 -13.11 -6.70 11.92
CA ILE A 110 -12.71 -5.30 11.85
C ILE A 110 -12.72 -4.82 10.40
N VAL A 111 -12.34 -5.69 9.47
CA VAL A 111 -12.36 -5.39 8.02
C VAL A 111 -13.78 -5.09 7.53
N HIS A 112 -14.81 -5.74 8.07
CA HIS A 112 -16.21 -5.47 7.71
C HIS A 112 -16.71 -4.09 8.15
N GLY A 113 -16.13 -3.51 9.21
CA GLY A 113 -16.47 -2.17 9.65
C GLY A 113 -15.86 -1.05 8.80
N MET A 114 -14.98 -1.38 7.86
CA MET A 114 -14.25 -0.43 7.02
C MET A 114 -14.89 -0.19 5.65
N ILE A 115 -16.18 -0.52 5.48
CA ILE A 115 -16.86 -0.48 4.18
C ILE A 115 -16.92 0.92 3.59
N GLU A 116 -16.91 1.98 4.40
CA GLU A 116 -17.01 3.37 3.93
C GLU A 116 -15.68 3.95 3.44
N LEU A 117 -14.55 3.49 4.00
CA LEU A 117 -13.21 3.93 3.59
C LEU A 117 -12.40 2.68 3.29
N GLN A 118 -12.39 2.27 2.02
CA GLN A 118 -11.69 1.06 1.62
C GLN A 118 -10.27 1.37 1.20
N PRO A 119 -9.26 0.74 1.84
CA PRO A 119 -7.91 0.71 1.27
C PRO A 119 -7.94 -0.02 -0.08
N ASP A 120 -6.89 0.18 -0.86
CA ASP A 120 -6.81 -0.40 -2.21
C ASP A 120 -6.74 -1.92 -2.19
N ASP A 121 -6.14 -2.49 -1.15
CA ASP A 121 -6.08 -3.94 -0.99
C ASP A 121 -5.80 -4.32 0.47
N TYR A 122 -5.90 -5.61 0.74
CA TYR A 122 -5.65 -6.22 2.04
C TYR A 122 -4.65 -7.36 1.90
N LEU A 123 -3.82 -7.56 2.91
CA LEU A 123 -2.83 -8.62 2.95
C LEU A 123 -2.86 -9.28 4.33
N LEU A 124 -3.03 -10.61 4.36
CA LEU A 124 -3.09 -11.37 5.60
C LEU A 124 -1.70 -11.85 6.02
N LYS A 125 -1.36 -11.66 7.29
CA LYS A 125 -0.13 -12.21 7.89
C LYS A 125 -0.33 -13.69 8.28
N PRO A 126 0.68 -14.55 8.15
CA PRO A 126 1.98 -14.32 7.51
C PRO A 126 1.89 -14.38 5.99
N PHE A 127 2.79 -13.70 5.30
CA PHE A 127 2.80 -13.70 3.83
C PHE A 127 4.24 -13.80 3.30
N THR A 128 4.35 -14.28 2.06
CA THR A 128 5.61 -14.36 1.33
C THR A 128 5.81 -13.10 0.46
N TYR A 129 7.05 -12.89 -0.04
CA TYR A 129 7.27 -11.77 -0.96
C TYR A 129 6.46 -11.93 -2.26
N GLN A 130 6.21 -13.15 -2.70
CA GLN A 130 5.38 -13.41 -3.88
C GLN A 130 3.94 -12.93 -3.67
N ARG A 131 3.40 -13.19 -2.47
CA ARG A 131 2.05 -12.71 -2.13
C ARG A 131 2.01 -11.19 -2.04
N LEU A 132 3.03 -10.58 -1.46
CA LEU A 132 3.14 -9.13 -1.39
C LEU A 132 3.21 -8.52 -2.79
N GLU A 133 4.05 -9.06 -3.66
CA GLU A 133 4.17 -8.60 -5.04
C GLU A 133 2.85 -8.73 -5.80
N GLU A 134 2.15 -9.84 -5.63
CA GLU A 134 0.84 -10.06 -6.25
C GLU A 134 -0.18 -8.99 -5.83
N ARG A 135 -0.24 -8.66 -4.53
CA ARG A 135 -1.15 -7.64 -4.01
C ARG A 135 -0.79 -6.24 -4.49
N ILE A 136 0.49 -5.90 -4.48
CA ILE A 136 0.97 -4.62 -5.01
C ILE A 136 0.63 -4.49 -6.49
N SER A 137 0.92 -5.51 -7.28
CA SER A 137 0.61 -5.54 -8.72
C SER A 137 -0.89 -5.38 -8.97
N ARG A 138 -1.71 -6.07 -8.18
CA ARG A 138 -3.18 -5.98 -8.29
C ARG A 138 -3.69 -4.57 -7.98
N ALA A 139 -3.15 -3.95 -6.94
CA ALA A 139 -3.51 -2.59 -6.56
C ALA A 139 -3.15 -1.58 -7.64
N VAL A 140 -1.97 -1.71 -8.25
CA VAL A 140 -1.53 -0.85 -9.35
C VAL A 140 -2.45 -1.01 -10.56
N LYS A 141 -2.76 -2.23 -10.95
CA LYS A 141 -3.66 -2.50 -12.07
C LYS A 141 -5.05 -1.90 -11.86
N SER A 142 -5.56 -2.02 -10.64
CA SER A 142 -6.84 -1.43 -10.25
C SER A 142 -6.81 0.10 -10.38
N ARG A 143 -5.75 0.75 -9.92
CA ARG A 143 -5.59 2.20 -10.02
C ARG A 143 -5.46 2.67 -11.46
N ILE A 144 -4.74 1.96 -12.30
CA ILE A 144 -4.61 2.28 -13.73
C ILE A 144 -5.98 2.17 -14.41
N ALA A 145 -6.74 1.13 -14.13
CA ALA A 145 -8.08 0.94 -14.70
C ALA A 145 -9.02 2.08 -14.30
N LEU A 146 -9.04 2.48 -13.02
CA LEU A 146 -9.85 3.60 -12.53
C LEU A 146 -9.46 4.92 -13.20
N ARG A 147 -8.16 5.17 -13.38
CA ARG A 147 -7.67 6.36 -14.08
C ARG A 147 -8.16 6.41 -15.52
N LYS A 148 -8.11 5.30 -16.23
CA LYS A 148 -8.60 5.23 -17.61
C LYS A 148 -10.09 5.51 -17.71
N ILE A 149 -10.89 4.95 -16.80
CA ILE A 149 -12.32 5.22 -16.72
C ILE A 149 -12.57 6.70 -16.47
N TYR A 150 -11.85 7.29 -15.52
CA TYR A 150 -11.99 8.71 -15.17
C TYR A 150 -11.67 9.62 -16.35
N VAL A 151 -10.57 9.35 -17.04
CA VAL A 151 -10.15 10.13 -18.22
C VAL A 151 -11.15 10.00 -19.35
N SER A 152 -11.76 8.83 -19.55
CA SER A 152 -12.73 8.60 -20.62
C SER A 152 -14.09 9.27 -20.36
N LEU A 153 -14.37 9.70 -19.12
CA LEU A 153 -15.59 10.44 -18.76
C LEU A 153 -15.49 11.94 -19.06
N PHE A 154 -14.31 12.44 -19.30
CA PHE A 154 -14.03 13.82 -19.63
C PHE A 154 -13.44 13.96 -21.02
#